data_8bf01866fe7c7cf06cea13d8ce29fec3
#
_entry.id   8bf01866fe7c7cf06cea13d8ce29fec3
#
_cell.length_a   1.000
_cell.length_b   1.000
_cell.length_c   1.000
_cell.angle_alpha   90.00
_cell.angle_beta   90.00
_cell.angle_gamma   90.00
#
_symmetry.space_group_name_H-M   'P 1'
#
loop_
_entity.id
_entity.type
_entity.pdbx_description
1 polymer ?
#
loop_
_entity_poly.entity_id
_entity_poly.type
_entity_poly.pdbx_seq_one_letter_code
_entity_poly.pdbx_strand_id
1 'polypeptide(L)'
;MTVCNMSIEAGARAGLIAPDETTFAWLEGRPYAPAGQALEAAIDGWRQLTSDPGAVYDRTVLIPAQEIQPMVTWGNSPEQVCSITGTVPELASFGDFDSRTNFQKTLDYMGLQPGQALQGLPIQRVFIGSCTNGRIEDLRSASEVVRERHVAAGVEAWVVPGSGLVKQQAEAEGLDKVFKSAGFQWRDPGCSMCLGTNGDIMAPGQRSASTSNRNFVGRQGPLSRTHLVSPAMAAAAAISGHLVDVRTLMSGT
;
A
#
# COMPACT_ATOMS: atom_id res chain seq x y z
N MET A 1 9.87 4.57 2.47
CA MET A 1 10.28 3.17 2.16
C MET A 1 9.56 2.64 0.91
N THR A 2 8.26 2.80 0.78
CA THR A 2 7.49 2.31 -0.37
C THR A 2 7.99 2.86 -1.70
N VAL A 3 8.23 4.18 -1.81
CA VAL A 3 8.78 4.81 -3.02
C VAL A 3 10.12 4.20 -3.42
N CYS A 4 11.06 4.03 -2.46
CA CYS A 4 12.35 3.39 -2.74
C CYS A 4 12.19 1.91 -3.15
N ASN A 5 11.29 1.17 -2.48
CA ASN A 5 11.03 -0.24 -2.80
C ASN A 5 10.40 -0.43 -4.18
N MET A 6 9.49 0.46 -4.57
CA MET A 6 8.75 0.38 -5.84
C MET A 6 9.43 1.09 -7.01
N SER A 7 10.57 1.74 -6.81
CA SER A 7 11.31 2.40 -7.90
C SER A 7 11.75 1.44 -9.00
N ILE A 8 11.94 0.16 -8.68
CA ILE A 8 12.28 -0.87 -9.67
C ILE A 8 11.17 -1.09 -10.70
N GLU A 9 9.90 -0.94 -10.32
CA GLU A 9 8.75 -1.02 -11.23
C GLU A 9 8.72 0.15 -12.22
N ALA A 10 9.36 1.27 -11.86
CA ALA A 10 9.59 2.39 -12.78
C ALA A 10 10.86 2.22 -13.64
N GLY A 11 11.48 1.03 -13.62
CA GLY A 11 12.69 0.72 -14.38
C GLY A 11 14.01 1.20 -13.75
N ALA A 12 13.97 1.75 -12.53
CA ALA A 12 15.18 2.21 -11.84
C ALA A 12 15.93 1.03 -11.18
N ARG A 13 17.25 1.10 -11.11
CA ARG A 13 18.09 0.13 -10.41
C ARG A 13 18.11 0.33 -8.90
N ALA A 14 17.85 1.55 -8.44
CA ALA A 14 17.79 1.92 -7.04
C ALA A 14 16.84 3.09 -6.84
N GLY A 15 16.30 3.22 -5.64
CA GLY A 15 15.51 4.37 -5.19
C GLY A 15 16.16 4.99 -3.97
N LEU A 16 16.45 6.29 -4.03
CA LEU A 16 17.07 7.05 -2.96
C LEU A 16 16.19 8.24 -2.60
N ILE A 17 16.03 8.46 -1.30
CA ILE A 17 15.39 9.65 -0.73
C ILE A 17 16.36 10.23 0.27
N ALA A 18 16.73 11.50 0.09
CA ALA A 18 17.61 12.19 1.02
C ALA A 18 16.96 12.25 2.42
N PRO A 19 17.73 12.01 3.49
CA PRO A 19 17.21 12.18 4.85
C PRO A 19 16.94 13.66 5.15
N ASP A 20 15.89 13.90 5.90
CA ASP A 20 15.41 15.22 6.31
C ASP A 20 15.10 15.25 7.81
N GLU A 21 14.64 16.38 8.31
CA GLU A 21 14.29 16.54 9.73
C GLU A 21 13.21 15.56 10.19
N THR A 22 12.30 15.14 9.31
CA THR A 22 11.32 14.10 9.60
C THR A 22 11.99 12.75 9.83
N THR A 23 12.99 12.43 9.02
CA THR A 23 13.80 11.22 9.16
C THR A 23 14.57 11.22 10.48
N PHE A 24 15.19 12.36 10.84
CA PHE A 24 15.96 12.47 12.08
C PHE A 24 15.06 12.34 13.32
N ALA A 25 13.93 13.04 13.35
CA ALA A 25 12.95 12.93 14.42
C ALA A 25 12.38 11.49 14.54
N TRP A 26 12.19 10.80 13.42
CA TRP A 26 11.72 9.41 13.44
C TRP A 26 12.76 8.45 14.04
N LEU A 27 14.05 8.70 13.85
CA LEU A 27 15.15 7.87 14.38
C LEU A 27 15.40 8.09 15.87
N GLU A 28 15.09 9.27 16.38
CA GLU A 28 15.30 9.61 17.78
C GLU A 28 14.58 8.62 18.71
N GLY A 29 15.31 8.11 19.72
CA GLY A 29 14.77 7.16 20.69
C GLY A 29 14.53 5.74 20.18
N ARG A 30 14.88 5.41 18.93
CA ARG A 30 14.77 4.03 18.41
C ARG A 30 15.86 3.14 19.01
N PRO A 31 15.55 1.86 19.31
CA PRO A 31 16.46 0.96 20.03
C PRO A 31 17.85 0.78 19.40
N TYR A 32 17.96 0.94 18.09
CA TYR A 32 19.20 0.74 17.33
C TYR A 32 19.73 2.02 16.69
N ALA A 33 19.12 3.17 16.97
CA ALA A 33 19.62 4.45 16.52
C ALA A 33 20.72 4.96 17.47
N PRO A 34 21.66 5.77 16.97
CA PRO A 34 22.58 6.50 17.84
C PRO A 34 21.81 7.37 18.84
N ALA A 35 22.43 7.69 19.99
CA ALA A 35 21.84 8.55 21.01
C ALA A 35 22.83 9.63 21.49
N GLY A 36 22.34 10.74 22.03
CA GLY A 36 23.16 11.85 22.56
C GLY A 36 24.09 12.41 21.49
N GLN A 37 25.35 12.69 21.86
CA GLN A 37 26.36 13.25 20.94
C GLN A 37 26.59 12.39 19.67
N ALA A 38 26.43 11.05 19.78
CA ALA A 38 26.57 10.18 18.61
C ALA A 38 25.42 10.39 17.61
N LEU A 39 24.23 10.72 18.07
CA LEU A 39 23.10 11.06 17.20
C LEU A 39 23.34 12.43 16.52
N GLU A 40 23.79 13.43 17.25
CA GLU A 40 24.11 14.74 16.70
C GLU A 40 25.16 14.65 15.59
N ALA A 41 26.25 13.94 15.85
CA ALA A 41 27.31 13.71 14.84
C ALA A 41 26.80 12.92 13.62
N ALA A 42 25.89 11.95 13.83
CA ALA A 42 25.28 11.20 12.75
C ALA A 42 24.36 12.10 11.89
N ILE A 43 23.53 12.94 12.50
CA ILE A 43 22.65 13.89 11.81
C ILE A 43 23.47 14.85 10.96
N ASP A 44 24.58 15.38 11.48
CA ASP A 44 25.46 16.27 10.71
C ASP A 44 26.04 15.57 9.48
N GLY A 45 26.41 14.29 9.61
CA GLY A 45 26.83 13.47 8.48
C GLY A 45 25.68 13.18 7.49
N TRP A 46 24.48 12.87 7.99
CA TRP A 46 23.32 12.57 7.15
C TRP A 46 22.80 13.78 6.38
N ARG A 47 22.90 15.00 6.92
CA ARG A 47 22.55 16.23 6.22
C ARG A 47 23.38 16.45 4.95
N GLN A 48 24.57 15.85 4.88
CA GLN A 48 25.45 15.92 3.69
C GLN A 48 25.04 14.94 2.58
N LEU A 49 24.06 14.06 2.83
CA LEU A 49 23.58 13.07 1.86
C LEU A 49 22.50 13.62 0.91
N THR A 50 22.20 14.90 0.98
CA THR A 50 21.34 15.58 0.01
C THR A 50 22.04 15.74 -1.33
N SER A 51 21.27 15.83 -2.41
CA SER A 51 21.82 16.12 -3.74
C SER A 51 22.52 17.48 -3.75
N ASP A 52 23.64 17.58 -4.46
CA ASP A 52 24.39 18.83 -4.59
C ASP A 52 23.55 19.92 -5.25
N PRO A 53 23.72 21.20 -4.84
CA PRO A 53 23.14 22.32 -5.58
C PRO A 53 23.59 22.28 -7.05
N GLY A 54 22.64 22.28 -7.97
CA GLY A 54 22.90 22.21 -9.40
C GLY A 54 23.15 20.80 -9.96
N ALA A 55 22.84 19.74 -9.19
CA ALA A 55 22.83 18.38 -9.72
C ALA A 55 21.96 18.27 -10.99
N VAL A 56 22.49 17.61 -12.01
CA VAL A 56 21.81 17.43 -13.30
C VAL A 56 21.16 16.07 -13.35
N TYR A 57 19.88 16.04 -13.70
CA TYR A 57 19.08 14.82 -13.84
C TYR A 57 18.63 14.65 -15.28
N ASP A 58 18.58 13.42 -15.78
CA ASP A 58 18.05 13.10 -17.11
C ASP A 58 16.58 13.50 -17.23
N ARG A 59 15.84 13.37 -16.14
CA ARG A 59 14.42 13.75 -16.07
C ARG A 59 14.04 14.19 -14.66
N THR A 60 13.28 15.25 -14.58
CA THR A 60 12.65 15.73 -13.34
C THR A 60 11.13 15.66 -13.47
N VAL A 61 10.47 15.10 -12.45
CA VAL A 61 9.00 15.05 -12.36
C VAL A 61 8.60 15.73 -11.06
N LEU A 62 7.76 16.76 -11.15
CA LEU A 62 7.19 17.47 -10.00
C LEU A 62 5.74 17.03 -9.83
N ILE A 63 5.41 16.51 -8.67
CA ILE A 63 4.04 16.10 -8.29
C ILE A 63 3.64 16.87 -7.04
N PRO A 64 2.72 17.85 -7.12
CA PRO A 64 2.20 18.53 -5.95
C PRO A 64 1.45 17.52 -5.05
N ALA A 65 1.80 17.47 -3.77
CA ALA A 65 1.21 16.50 -2.85
C ALA A 65 -0.33 16.64 -2.73
N GLN A 66 -0.84 17.86 -2.89
CA GLN A 66 -2.28 18.16 -2.83
C GLN A 66 -3.08 17.55 -4.00
N GLU A 67 -2.42 17.22 -5.10
CA GLU A 67 -3.04 16.62 -6.29
C GLU A 67 -3.10 15.09 -6.21
N ILE A 68 -2.40 14.49 -5.23
CA ILE A 68 -2.37 13.05 -5.07
C ILE A 68 -3.70 12.58 -4.46
N GLN A 69 -4.49 11.91 -5.27
CA GLN A 69 -5.76 11.29 -4.85
C GLN A 69 -5.52 9.87 -4.30
N PRO A 70 -6.49 9.31 -3.54
CA PRO A 70 -6.47 7.88 -3.24
C PRO A 70 -6.43 7.06 -4.52
N MET A 71 -5.39 6.23 -4.66
CA MET A 71 -5.12 5.45 -5.87
C MET A 71 -5.46 3.98 -5.66
N VAL A 72 -5.79 3.30 -6.75
CA VAL A 72 -6.06 1.85 -6.78
C VAL A 72 -5.59 1.26 -8.10
N THR A 73 -4.91 0.11 -8.06
CA THR A 73 -4.52 -0.57 -9.30
C THR A 73 -5.73 -1.27 -9.93
N TRP A 74 -5.88 -1.12 -11.25
CA TRP A 74 -6.88 -1.83 -12.04
C TRP A 74 -6.33 -3.10 -12.70
N GLY A 75 -5.01 -3.25 -12.76
CA GLY A 75 -4.34 -4.37 -13.41
C GLY A 75 -3.46 -5.18 -12.48
N ASN A 76 -2.55 -5.94 -13.06
CA ASN A 76 -1.61 -6.85 -12.40
C ASN A 76 -0.16 -6.34 -12.39
N SER A 77 0.02 -5.02 -12.56
CA SER A 77 1.27 -4.30 -12.40
C SER A 77 0.99 -2.99 -11.63
N PRO A 78 1.92 -2.50 -10.79
CA PRO A 78 1.73 -1.25 -10.03
C PRO A 78 1.49 -0.01 -10.89
N GLU A 79 2.02 0.03 -12.12
CA GLU A 79 1.80 1.12 -13.08
C GLU A 79 0.37 1.18 -13.61
N GLN A 80 -0.36 0.05 -13.56
CA GLN A 80 -1.74 -0.08 -13.99
C GLN A 80 -2.67 0.42 -12.90
N VAL A 81 -2.66 1.73 -12.67
CA VAL A 81 -3.28 2.40 -11.53
C VAL A 81 -4.12 3.59 -12.00
N CYS A 82 -5.18 3.89 -11.28
CA CYS A 82 -5.97 5.11 -11.43
C CYS A 82 -6.45 5.63 -10.07
N SER A 83 -6.99 6.85 -10.05
CA SER A 83 -7.72 7.34 -8.89
C SER A 83 -8.92 6.44 -8.59
N ILE A 84 -9.28 6.29 -7.33
CA ILE A 84 -10.49 5.55 -6.90
C ILE A 84 -11.78 6.09 -7.56
N THR A 85 -11.82 7.37 -7.87
CA THR A 85 -12.93 8.02 -8.56
C THR A 85 -12.84 7.93 -10.09
N GLY A 86 -11.77 7.33 -10.60
CA GLY A 86 -11.55 7.10 -12.02
C GLY A 86 -12.11 5.77 -12.50
N THR A 87 -11.75 5.44 -13.73
CA THR A 87 -12.17 4.21 -14.41
C THR A 87 -10.97 3.46 -14.99
N VAL A 88 -11.15 2.18 -15.25
CA VAL A 88 -10.25 1.40 -16.10
C VAL A 88 -10.08 2.13 -17.44
N PRO A 89 -8.86 2.27 -17.98
CA PRO A 89 -8.66 2.90 -19.29
C PRO A 89 -9.47 2.26 -20.39
N GLU A 90 -9.75 3.03 -21.46
CA GLU A 90 -10.34 2.51 -22.67
C GLU A 90 -9.28 1.87 -23.58
N LEU A 91 -9.66 0.86 -24.36
CA LEU A 91 -8.74 0.20 -25.31
C LEU A 91 -8.11 1.19 -26.29
N ALA A 92 -8.85 2.22 -26.65
CA ALA A 92 -8.38 3.29 -27.55
C ALA A 92 -7.20 4.12 -26.98
N SER A 93 -6.97 4.05 -25.66
CA SER A 93 -5.85 4.74 -25.02
C SER A 93 -4.48 4.11 -25.34
N PHE A 94 -4.46 2.92 -25.94
CA PHE A 94 -3.25 2.19 -26.27
C PHE A 94 -2.99 2.24 -27.78
N GLY A 95 -1.79 2.72 -28.16
CA GLY A 95 -1.45 3.02 -29.56
C GLY A 95 -1.11 1.81 -30.42
N ASP A 96 -0.41 0.82 -29.86
CA ASP A 96 0.10 -0.32 -30.60
C ASP A 96 -0.63 -1.64 -30.27
N PHE A 97 -0.40 -2.63 -31.13
CA PHE A 97 -1.07 -3.94 -31.03
C PHE A 97 -0.67 -4.71 -29.76
N ASP A 98 0.61 -4.69 -29.39
CA ASP A 98 1.11 -5.44 -28.25
C ASP A 98 0.57 -4.86 -26.93
N SER A 99 0.56 -3.53 -26.79
CA SER A 99 -0.05 -2.86 -25.65
C SER A 99 -1.54 -3.16 -25.50
N ARG A 100 -2.29 -3.16 -26.62
CA ARG A 100 -3.72 -3.54 -26.62
C ARG A 100 -3.93 -4.99 -26.22
N THR A 101 -3.10 -5.88 -26.73
CA THR A 101 -3.17 -7.31 -26.40
C THR A 101 -2.87 -7.57 -24.93
N ASN A 102 -1.85 -6.91 -24.38
CA ASN A 102 -1.48 -7.00 -22.97
C ASN A 102 -2.56 -6.40 -22.07
N PHE A 103 -3.13 -5.26 -22.45
CA PHE A 103 -4.27 -4.65 -21.76
C PHE A 103 -5.46 -5.61 -21.69
N GLN A 104 -5.86 -6.23 -22.80
CA GLN A 104 -6.97 -7.18 -22.82
C GLN A 104 -6.71 -8.38 -21.93
N LYS A 105 -5.52 -9.00 -22.01
CA LYS A 105 -5.12 -10.11 -21.12
C LYS A 105 -5.18 -9.73 -19.65
N THR A 106 -4.78 -8.51 -19.32
CA THR A 106 -4.85 -7.98 -17.94
C THR A 106 -6.30 -7.87 -17.49
N LEU A 107 -7.19 -7.33 -18.31
CA LEU A 107 -8.61 -7.20 -17.97
C LEU A 107 -9.28 -8.57 -17.81
N ASP A 108 -9.00 -9.50 -18.71
CA ASP A 108 -9.52 -10.87 -18.62
C ASP A 108 -9.10 -11.52 -17.29
N TYR A 109 -7.83 -11.40 -16.92
CA TYR A 109 -7.33 -11.89 -15.64
C TYR A 109 -7.99 -11.21 -14.45
N MET A 110 -8.07 -9.89 -14.45
CA MET A 110 -8.67 -9.11 -13.37
C MET A 110 -10.20 -9.19 -13.36
N GLY A 111 -10.83 -9.70 -14.42
CA GLY A 111 -12.27 -9.76 -14.58
C GLY A 111 -12.89 -8.37 -14.57
N LEU A 112 -12.34 -7.46 -15.37
CA LEU A 112 -12.76 -6.08 -15.52
C LEU A 112 -13.09 -5.76 -16.98
N GLN A 113 -13.77 -4.64 -17.21
CA GLN A 113 -14.08 -4.14 -18.53
C GLN A 113 -13.44 -2.76 -18.75
N PRO A 114 -13.11 -2.37 -19.99
CA PRO A 114 -12.74 -0.99 -20.30
C PRO A 114 -13.80 -0.01 -19.80
N GLY A 115 -13.40 1.16 -19.32
CA GLY A 115 -14.28 2.19 -18.77
C GLY A 115 -14.97 1.85 -17.44
N GLN A 116 -14.77 0.66 -16.89
CA GLN A 116 -15.41 0.25 -15.64
C GLN A 116 -14.88 1.06 -14.46
N ALA A 117 -15.79 1.58 -13.61
CA ALA A 117 -15.42 2.16 -12.32
C ALA A 117 -14.90 1.08 -11.37
N LEU A 118 -13.83 1.39 -10.60
CA LEU A 118 -13.33 0.50 -9.57
C LEU A 118 -14.04 0.70 -8.23
N GLN A 119 -14.53 1.89 -7.98
CA GLN A 119 -15.38 2.16 -6.82
C GLN A 119 -16.65 1.31 -6.87
N GLY A 120 -16.98 0.67 -5.75
CA GLY A 120 -18.10 -0.28 -5.69
C GLY A 120 -17.74 -1.73 -6.08
N LEU A 121 -16.52 -1.99 -6.55
CA LEU A 121 -16.10 -3.34 -6.93
C LEU A 121 -15.97 -4.23 -5.69
N PRO A 122 -16.74 -5.34 -5.58
CA PRO A 122 -16.73 -6.19 -4.39
C PRO A 122 -15.37 -6.87 -4.18
N ILE A 123 -15.00 -7.01 -2.91
CA ILE A 123 -13.78 -7.70 -2.49
C ILE A 123 -14.12 -8.81 -1.48
N GLN A 124 -13.30 -9.86 -1.41
CA GLN A 124 -13.45 -10.95 -0.48
C GLN A 124 -12.32 -10.96 0.56
N ARG A 125 -11.22 -10.27 0.27
CA ARG A 125 -10.03 -10.28 1.11
C ARG A 125 -9.46 -8.88 1.29
N VAL A 126 -8.97 -8.59 2.50
CA VAL A 126 -8.17 -7.39 2.77
C VAL A 126 -6.88 -7.78 3.45
N PHE A 127 -5.79 -7.19 2.99
CA PHE A 127 -4.47 -7.35 3.58
C PHE A 127 -3.87 -5.99 3.90
N ILE A 128 -3.66 -5.71 5.18
CA ILE A 128 -2.91 -4.55 5.67
C ILE A 128 -1.60 -5.07 6.25
N GLY A 129 -0.47 -4.78 5.60
CA GLY A 129 0.81 -5.33 6.01
C GLY A 129 1.91 -5.01 5.02
N SER A 130 2.90 -5.86 5.00
CA SER A 130 4.21 -5.75 4.33
C SER A 130 5.24 -4.94 5.12
N CYS A 131 6.53 -5.19 4.84
CA CYS A 131 7.64 -4.48 5.48
C CYS A 131 7.67 -2.97 5.14
N THR A 132 7.04 -2.55 4.06
CA THR A 132 6.99 -1.16 3.59
C THR A 132 5.70 -0.44 3.95
N ASN A 133 4.56 -1.14 4.05
CA ASN A 133 3.23 -0.57 4.24
C ASN A 133 2.50 -1.14 5.48
N GLY A 134 3.23 -1.76 6.40
CA GLY A 134 2.76 -2.21 7.71
C GLY A 134 3.55 -1.53 8.84
N ARG A 135 3.98 -0.29 8.64
CA ARG A 135 4.68 0.54 9.62
C ARG A 135 3.70 1.04 10.67
N ILE A 136 4.21 1.59 11.77
CA ILE A 136 3.33 2.06 12.84
C ILE A 136 2.38 3.18 12.35
N GLU A 137 2.85 4.06 11.50
CA GLU A 137 2.08 5.15 10.90
C GLU A 137 0.95 4.60 10.01
N ASP A 138 1.23 3.54 9.25
CA ASP A 138 0.25 2.85 8.40
C ASP A 138 -0.86 2.22 9.24
N LEU A 139 -0.46 1.54 10.33
CA LEU A 139 -1.41 0.91 11.25
C LEU A 139 -2.27 1.93 11.99
N ARG A 140 -1.70 3.06 12.41
CA ARG A 140 -2.45 4.18 13.00
C ARG A 140 -3.49 4.71 12.03
N SER A 141 -3.07 5.06 10.80
CA SER A 141 -3.96 5.58 9.76
C SER A 141 -5.09 4.61 9.42
N ALA A 142 -4.81 3.31 9.30
CA ALA A 142 -5.83 2.30 9.06
C ALA A 142 -6.77 2.14 10.28
N SER A 143 -6.24 2.21 11.50
CA SER A 143 -7.03 2.08 12.73
C SER A 143 -8.06 3.19 12.92
N GLU A 144 -7.75 4.40 12.48
CA GLU A 144 -8.70 5.53 12.49
C GLU A 144 -9.93 5.25 11.63
N VAL A 145 -9.73 4.61 10.48
CA VAL A 145 -10.83 4.25 9.57
C VAL A 145 -11.74 3.16 10.15
N VAL A 146 -11.18 2.20 10.87
CA VAL A 146 -11.95 1.04 11.39
C VAL A 146 -12.52 1.24 12.78
N ARG A 147 -12.13 2.31 13.48
CA ARG A 147 -12.61 2.62 14.83
C ARG A 147 -14.14 2.67 14.86
N GLU A 148 -14.75 1.92 15.81
CA GLU A 148 -16.20 1.83 16.00
C GLU A 148 -16.98 1.28 14.79
N ARG A 149 -16.28 0.60 13.87
CA ARG A 149 -16.86 -0.04 12.67
C ARG A 149 -16.50 -1.51 12.65
N HIS A 150 -17.16 -2.26 11.78
CA HIS A 150 -16.93 -3.70 11.62
C HIS A 150 -16.65 -4.07 10.17
N VAL A 151 -15.82 -5.09 10.00
CA VAL A 151 -15.55 -5.71 8.69
C VAL A 151 -16.87 -6.20 8.09
N ALA A 152 -17.09 -5.89 6.82
CA ALA A 152 -18.29 -6.28 6.10
C ALA A 152 -18.44 -7.81 6.02
N ALA A 153 -19.67 -8.27 6.06
CA ALA A 153 -19.97 -9.70 5.92
C ALA A 153 -19.39 -10.25 4.61
N GLY A 154 -18.74 -11.41 4.68
CA GLY A 154 -18.09 -12.06 3.53
C GLY A 154 -16.69 -11.56 3.20
N VAL A 155 -16.17 -10.59 3.94
CA VAL A 155 -14.77 -10.12 3.82
C VAL A 155 -13.93 -10.76 4.92
N GLU A 156 -12.79 -11.30 4.55
CA GLU A 156 -11.76 -11.73 5.50
C GLU A 156 -10.62 -10.71 5.48
N ALA A 157 -10.37 -10.06 6.61
CA ALA A 157 -9.43 -8.96 6.73
C ALA A 157 -8.27 -9.29 7.68
N TRP A 158 -7.03 -9.11 7.20
CA TRP A 158 -5.82 -9.42 7.96
C TRP A 158 -4.95 -8.19 8.14
N VAL A 159 -4.37 -8.08 9.36
CA VAL A 159 -3.34 -7.10 9.69
C VAL A 159 -2.06 -7.83 10.08
N VAL A 160 -0.98 -7.54 9.36
CA VAL A 160 0.34 -8.12 9.56
C VAL A 160 1.34 -6.99 9.77
N PRO A 161 1.73 -6.69 11.03
CA PRO A 161 2.71 -5.64 11.31
C PRO A 161 4.04 -5.86 10.57
N GLY A 162 4.69 -4.78 10.14
CA GLY A 162 5.88 -4.83 9.30
C GLY A 162 7.14 -5.39 9.98
N SER A 163 7.16 -5.46 11.32
CA SER A 163 8.24 -6.05 12.12
C SER A 163 7.79 -6.36 13.53
N GLY A 164 8.59 -7.14 14.29
CA GLY A 164 8.33 -7.41 15.70
C GLY A 164 8.28 -6.15 16.56
N LEU A 165 9.15 -5.18 16.31
CA LEU A 165 9.15 -3.89 17.03
C LEU A 165 7.89 -3.08 16.72
N VAL A 166 7.44 -3.05 15.47
CA VAL A 166 6.18 -2.40 15.09
C VAL A 166 5.00 -3.08 15.76
N LYS A 167 4.98 -4.42 15.83
CA LYS A 167 3.92 -5.17 16.52
C LYS A 167 3.87 -4.80 17.99
N GLN A 168 5.00 -4.83 18.70
CA GLN A 168 5.09 -4.45 20.11
C GLN A 168 4.59 -3.02 20.35
N GLN A 169 5.01 -2.07 19.52
CA GLN A 169 4.57 -0.70 19.61
C GLN A 169 3.07 -0.56 19.36
N ALA A 170 2.54 -1.20 18.33
CA ALA A 170 1.11 -1.18 17.99
C ALA A 170 0.24 -1.78 19.12
N GLU A 171 0.69 -2.86 19.75
CA GLU A 171 0.02 -3.49 20.89
C GLU A 171 0.07 -2.60 22.14
N ALA A 172 1.20 -1.93 22.39
CA ALA A 172 1.32 -0.96 23.48
C ALA A 172 0.39 0.25 23.29
N GLU A 173 0.16 0.67 22.04
CA GLU A 173 -0.80 1.74 21.69
C GLU A 173 -2.26 1.24 21.63
N GLY A 174 -2.50 -0.07 21.76
CA GLY A 174 -3.83 -0.67 21.72
C GLY A 174 -4.43 -0.80 20.32
N LEU A 175 -3.63 -0.63 19.26
CA LEU A 175 -4.13 -0.73 17.87
C LEU A 175 -4.61 -2.15 17.54
N ASP A 176 -3.98 -3.17 18.10
CA ASP A 176 -4.42 -4.56 17.96
C ASP A 176 -5.87 -4.77 18.45
N LYS A 177 -6.24 -4.09 19.56
CA LYS A 177 -7.59 -4.16 20.11
C LYS A 177 -8.61 -3.49 19.17
N VAL A 178 -8.25 -2.37 18.57
CA VAL A 178 -9.10 -1.68 17.58
C VAL A 178 -9.35 -2.60 16.38
N PHE A 179 -8.31 -3.20 15.80
CA PHE A 179 -8.47 -4.11 14.66
C PHE A 179 -9.25 -5.38 15.02
N LYS A 180 -8.94 -5.99 16.14
CA LYS A 180 -9.65 -7.21 16.60
C LYS A 180 -11.14 -6.94 16.88
N SER A 181 -11.48 -5.82 17.51
CA SER A 181 -12.88 -5.45 17.75
C SER A 181 -13.63 -5.13 16.46
N ALA A 182 -12.93 -4.62 15.43
CA ALA A 182 -13.49 -4.43 14.10
C ALA A 182 -13.62 -5.73 13.29
N GLY A 183 -13.10 -6.86 13.77
CA GLY A 183 -13.19 -8.17 13.11
C GLY A 183 -12.00 -8.52 12.22
N PHE A 184 -10.89 -7.80 12.32
CA PHE A 184 -9.65 -8.16 11.63
C PHE A 184 -8.91 -9.27 12.39
N GLN A 185 -8.22 -10.12 11.65
CA GLN A 185 -7.22 -11.04 12.20
C GLN A 185 -5.91 -10.29 12.41
N TRP A 186 -5.49 -10.16 13.67
CA TRP A 186 -4.20 -9.60 14.03
C TRP A 186 -3.15 -10.70 14.04
N ARG A 187 -2.16 -10.61 13.17
CA ARG A 187 -1.21 -11.69 12.88
C ARG A 187 0.22 -11.34 13.30
N ASP A 188 1.09 -12.33 13.24
CA ASP A 188 2.52 -12.13 13.49
C ASP A 188 3.22 -11.50 12.28
N PRO A 189 4.29 -10.71 12.52
CA PRO A 189 5.09 -10.11 11.46
C PRO A 189 5.67 -11.16 10.51
N GLY A 190 5.56 -10.88 9.21
CA GLY A 190 6.04 -11.79 8.16
C GLY A 190 5.55 -11.36 6.79
N CYS A 191 5.93 -12.11 5.76
CA CYS A 191 5.47 -11.83 4.40
C CYS A 191 4.01 -12.18 4.21
N SER A 192 3.52 -13.29 4.82
CA SER A 192 2.11 -13.68 4.78
C SER A 192 1.52 -13.55 3.36
N MET A 193 0.33 -13.00 3.22
CA MET A 193 -0.33 -12.81 1.94
C MET A 193 0.36 -11.79 1.01
N CYS A 194 1.31 -10.97 1.51
CA CYS A 194 2.10 -10.10 0.62
C CYS A 194 2.83 -10.88 -0.48
N LEU A 195 3.22 -12.12 -0.21
CA LEU A 195 3.91 -13.02 -1.16
C LEU A 195 3.20 -14.37 -1.32
N GLY A 196 2.10 -14.60 -0.59
CA GLY A 196 1.42 -15.89 -0.59
C GLY A 196 2.23 -17.00 0.08
N THR A 197 2.95 -16.70 1.15
CA THR A 197 3.76 -17.66 1.92
C THR A 197 2.98 -18.24 3.10
N ASN A 198 3.48 -19.37 3.62
CA ASN A 198 2.92 -20.04 4.81
C ASN A 198 1.45 -20.47 4.67
N GLY A 199 0.98 -20.72 3.46
CA GLY A 199 -0.41 -21.05 3.21
C GLY A 199 -1.37 -19.85 3.24
N ASP A 200 -0.86 -18.66 3.43
CA ASP A 200 -1.62 -17.40 3.43
C ASP A 200 -1.91 -16.94 2.00
N ILE A 201 -2.75 -17.68 1.31
CA ILE A 201 -3.12 -17.45 -0.09
C ILE A 201 -4.62 -17.23 -0.24
N MET A 202 -4.99 -16.58 -1.32
CA MET A 202 -6.38 -16.43 -1.75
C MET A 202 -6.83 -17.61 -2.61
N ALA A 203 -8.10 -17.94 -2.53
CA ALA A 203 -8.70 -18.88 -3.45
C ALA A 203 -8.77 -18.28 -4.87
N PRO A 204 -8.74 -19.13 -5.93
CA PRO A 204 -8.87 -18.69 -7.31
C PRO A 204 -10.11 -17.81 -7.54
N GLY A 205 -9.93 -16.70 -8.24
CA GLY A 205 -10.98 -15.75 -8.57
C GLY A 205 -11.33 -14.76 -7.46
N GLN A 206 -10.86 -14.95 -6.23
CA GLN A 206 -11.04 -13.96 -5.17
C GLN A 206 -10.30 -12.65 -5.49
N ARG A 207 -10.89 -11.55 -5.01
CA ARG A 207 -10.39 -10.19 -5.16
C ARG A 207 -9.97 -9.62 -3.82
N SER A 208 -8.82 -8.95 -3.78
CA SER A 208 -8.33 -8.31 -2.57
C SER A 208 -8.05 -6.82 -2.76
N ALA A 209 -8.27 -6.05 -1.69
CA ALA A 209 -7.63 -4.77 -1.46
C ALA A 209 -6.40 -5.00 -0.56
N SER A 210 -5.21 -4.64 -1.04
CA SER A 210 -3.96 -5.03 -0.41
C SER A 210 -2.95 -3.89 -0.35
N THR A 211 -2.26 -3.77 0.77
CA THR A 211 -1.14 -2.84 0.94
C THR A 211 0.20 -3.45 0.52
N SER A 212 0.19 -4.59 -0.15
CA SER A 212 1.39 -5.12 -0.82
C SER A 212 1.97 -4.10 -1.78
N ASN A 213 3.24 -4.25 -2.09
CA ASN A 213 3.93 -3.38 -3.04
C ASN A 213 4.00 -3.96 -4.46
N ARG A 214 3.44 -5.14 -4.69
CA ARG A 214 3.38 -5.81 -6.00
C ARG A 214 2.13 -6.67 -6.11
N ASN A 215 1.60 -6.80 -7.33
CA ASN A 215 0.35 -7.52 -7.61
C ASN A 215 0.39 -8.34 -8.91
N PHE A 216 1.58 -8.80 -9.32
CA PHE A 216 1.68 -9.65 -10.53
C PHE A 216 0.83 -10.91 -10.40
N VAL A 217 0.53 -11.51 -11.53
CA VAL A 217 -0.29 -12.73 -11.65
C VAL A 217 0.14 -13.80 -10.65
N GLY A 218 -0.80 -14.26 -9.83
CA GLY A 218 -0.59 -15.34 -8.86
C GLY A 218 0.13 -14.95 -7.58
N ARG A 219 0.50 -13.67 -7.37
CA ARG A 219 1.27 -13.23 -6.20
C ARG A 219 0.63 -13.59 -4.86
N GLN A 220 -0.66 -13.44 -4.73
CA GLN A 220 -1.41 -13.74 -3.50
C GLN A 220 -2.19 -15.07 -3.58
N GLY A 221 -1.86 -15.90 -4.54
CA GLY A 221 -2.47 -17.19 -4.81
C GLY A 221 -2.82 -17.37 -6.28
N PRO A 222 -3.00 -18.62 -6.77
CA PRO A 222 -3.37 -18.88 -8.14
C PRO A 222 -4.66 -18.16 -8.53
N LEU A 223 -4.65 -17.45 -9.66
CA LEU A 223 -5.80 -16.68 -10.17
C LEU A 223 -6.37 -15.63 -9.21
N SER A 224 -5.59 -15.21 -8.20
CA SER A 224 -5.98 -14.15 -7.28
C SER A 224 -5.92 -12.78 -7.98
N ARG A 225 -6.86 -11.90 -7.65
CA ARG A 225 -7.01 -10.55 -8.23
C ARG A 225 -6.69 -9.51 -7.17
N THR A 226 -5.50 -8.94 -7.22
CA THR A 226 -5.00 -8.04 -6.19
C THR A 226 -5.04 -6.59 -6.66
N HIS A 227 -5.75 -5.74 -5.94
CA HIS A 227 -5.72 -4.30 -6.08
C HIS A 227 -4.79 -3.71 -5.01
N LEU A 228 -3.74 -3.01 -5.44
CA LEU A 228 -2.88 -2.26 -4.53
C LEU A 228 -3.57 -0.97 -4.12
N VAL A 229 -3.58 -0.72 -2.82
CA VAL A 229 -4.20 0.46 -2.19
C VAL A 229 -3.38 0.90 -0.97
N SER A 230 -3.63 2.11 -0.48
CA SER A 230 -3.05 2.57 0.79
C SER A 230 -3.66 1.84 1.99
N PRO A 231 -3.01 1.84 3.18
CA PRO A 231 -3.55 1.22 4.40
C PRO A 231 -4.95 1.73 4.77
N ALA A 232 -5.18 3.04 4.68
CA ALA A 232 -6.50 3.63 4.93
C ALA A 232 -7.55 3.16 3.91
N MET A 233 -7.19 3.06 2.63
CA MET A 233 -8.08 2.54 1.58
C MET A 233 -8.39 1.05 1.78
N ALA A 234 -7.41 0.26 2.20
CA ALA A 234 -7.62 -1.15 2.52
C ALA A 234 -8.58 -1.31 3.71
N ALA A 235 -8.40 -0.50 4.75
CA ALA A 235 -9.29 -0.44 5.90
C ALA A 235 -10.72 -0.06 5.49
N ALA A 236 -10.87 0.98 4.66
CA ALA A 236 -12.16 1.41 4.13
C ALA A 236 -12.84 0.30 3.32
N ALA A 237 -12.08 -0.40 2.47
CA ALA A 237 -12.60 -1.52 1.69
C ALA A 237 -13.06 -2.68 2.59
N ALA A 238 -12.35 -2.98 3.68
CA ALA A 238 -12.75 -4.00 4.64
C ALA A 238 -14.12 -3.71 5.27
N ILE A 239 -14.35 -2.46 5.66
CA ILE A 239 -15.60 -2.01 6.30
C ILE A 239 -16.76 -2.00 5.29
N SER A 240 -16.49 -1.60 4.04
CA SER A 240 -17.52 -1.43 3.01
C SER A 240 -17.82 -2.72 2.22
N GLY A 241 -16.94 -3.71 2.23
CA GLY A 241 -17.06 -4.92 1.41
C GLY A 241 -16.72 -4.74 -0.07
N HIS A 242 -16.30 -3.54 -0.45
CA HIS A 242 -15.96 -3.17 -1.82
C HIS A 242 -14.92 -2.05 -1.83
N LEU A 243 -14.30 -1.81 -2.98
CA LEU A 243 -13.39 -0.67 -3.16
C LEU A 243 -14.18 0.63 -3.01
N VAL A 244 -13.71 1.53 -2.16
CA VAL A 244 -14.39 2.79 -1.82
C VAL A 244 -13.38 3.90 -1.57
N ASP A 245 -13.75 5.13 -1.84
CA ASP A 245 -12.96 6.30 -1.47
C ASP A 245 -12.99 6.49 0.05
N VAL A 246 -11.86 6.34 0.70
CA VAL A 246 -11.75 6.47 2.15
C VAL A 246 -12.21 7.84 2.66
N ARG A 247 -12.07 8.89 1.84
CA ARG A 247 -12.50 10.25 2.21
C ARG A 247 -14.00 10.33 2.48
N THR A 248 -14.81 9.51 1.80
CA THR A 248 -16.27 9.48 2.03
C THR A 248 -16.64 8.88 3.39
N LEU A 249 -15.81 8.01 3.95
CA LEU A 249 -16.02 7.44 5.28
C LEU A 249 -15.50 8.35 6.41
N MET A 250 -14.53 9.21 6.14
CA MET A 250 -13.93 10.10 7.12
C MET A 250 -14.64 11.47 7.19
N SER A 251 -15.38 11.87 6.15
CA SER A 251 -16.09 13.15 6.08
C SER A 251 -17.41 13.17 6.87
N GLY A 252 -17.79 12.08 7.51
CA GLY A 252 -19.06 11.92 8.24
C GLY A 252 -18.92 11.89 9.76
N THR A 253 -17.76 12.28 10.30
CA THR A 253 -17.50 12.39 11.75
C THR A 253 -17.34 13.84 12.19
#